data_40966077ff098947bb325352f599d754
#
_entry.id   40966077ff098947bb325352f599d754
#
_cell.length_a   1.000
_cell.length_b   1.000
_cell.length_c   1.000
_cell.angle_alpha   90.00
_cell.angle_beta   90.00
_cell.angle_gamma   90.00
#
_symmetry.space_group_name_H-M   'P 1'
#
loop_
_entity.id
_entity.type
_entity.pdbx_description
1 polymer ?
#
loop_
_entity_poly.entity_id
_entity_poly.type
_entity_poly.pdbx_seq_one_letter_code
_entity_poly.pdbx_strand_id
1 'polypeptide(L)'
;MKKIVLIAIVIGMWPTLYGQQIMTTNGGAPIGDNQNSKTVGEYGPVLLEDIHLIEKLAAFDRERIPERVVHARGAGAFGYFESTKDMSSYTKAVLFNGNNKRTDLAVRFSTVIHGKGSPETARDPRGFAVKFYTQQGNYDIVGNNLPIFFIRDAIKFPDMVHSLKPSPVTNKQDPNRFFDFFSNVPEATHMITRLYTDLGIPKGYQYMNGSSVHGFKWVNENGEVTYVKYSWISKQGEHNLDLEQAAKQQSVDWQHATVSLRMDIDNKNYPQWDLYVQLIKPKDIGSFDFWPLDATKDWPADKIEKIKIGTMTLNKNPVNYFQEVESIAMSPGNLIPGIEPSEDKLLQGRLFSYFDTQRHRLGANNQQIKVNQPKKEVVNYNSDSYSSASNSKFPNADINYQPSTKVALKENSSYKLSETKLNNIKITQKKISKTNDFAQPGSFYRSLSEKDKTNLIRNLKGDLGQVKNIHIQKKMITYFYRSDRDFGMRIAKALGFSQKDFMQFGK
;
A
#
# COMPACT_ATOMS: atom_id res chain seq x y z
N MET A 1 42.41 49.83 -43.02
CA MET A 1 41.10 49.25 -43.28
C MET A 1 41.17 47.75 -42.83
N LYS A 2 40.65 47.41 -41.65
CA LYS A 2 40.61 46.05 -41.14
C LYS A 2 39.29 45.44 -41.58
N LYS A 3 39.34 44.36 -42.36
CA LYS A 3 38.14 43.54 -42.71
C LYS A 3 37.78 42.65 -41.58
N ILE A 4 36.60 42.82 -41.01
CA ILE A 4 35.99 41.87 -40.02
C ILE A 4 35.26 40.83 -40.85
N VAL A 5 35.69 39.57 -40.72
CA VAL A 5 34.99 38.40 -41.28
C VAL A 5 34.01 37.90 -40.21
N LEU A 6 32.72 38.05 -40.46
CA LEU A 6 31.67 37.48 -39.63
C LEU A 6 31.48 36.02 -40.04
N ILE A 7 31.86 35.05 -39.16
CA ILE A 7 31.54 33.64 -39.32
C ILE A 7 30.18 33.41 -38.69
N ALA A 8 29.15 33.20 -39.51
CA ALA A 8 27.84 32.77 -39.05
C ALA A 8 27.88 31.24 -38.77
N ILE A 9 27.83 30.88 -37.49
CA ILE A 9 27.66 29.47 -37.08
C ILE A 9 26.18 29.14 -37.27
N VAL A 10 25.87 28.41 -38.35
CA VAL A 10 24.55 27.76 -38.53
C VAL A 10 24.52 26.54 -37.67
N ILE A 11 23.88 26.61 -36.50
CA ILE A 11 23.53 25.44 -35.67
C ILE A 11 22.37 24.73 -36.38
N GLY A 12 22.70 23.74 -37.21
CA GLY A 12 21.71 22.86 -37.79
C GLY A 12 21.07 22.04 -36.69
N MET A 13 19.82 22.33 -36.31
CA MET A 13 18.95 21.39 -35.62
C MET A 13 18.68 20.22 -36.56
N TRP A 14 19.43 19.17 -36.39
CA TRP A 14 19.09 17.89 -37.02
C TRP A 14 17.87 17.33 -36.28
N PRO A 15 16.71 17.18 -36.96
CA PRO A 15 15.64 16.40 -36.37
C PRO A 15 16.20 14.98 -36.17
N THR A 16 16.19 14.47 -34.95
CA THR A 16 16.38 13.06 -34.67
C THR A 16 15.23 12.34 -35.39
N LEU A 17 15.48 11.87 -36.61
CA LEU A 17 14.66 10.89 -37.29
C LEU A 17 14.73 9.62 -36.44
N TYR A 18 13.75 9.44 -35.54
CA TYR A 18 13.43 8.11 -35.05
C TYR A 18 13.01 7.32 -36.29
N GLY A 19 13.93 6.55 -36.86
CA GLY A 19 13.61 5.61 -37.92
C GLY A 19 12.46 4.74 -37.43
N GLN A 20 11.45 4.57 -38.26
CA GLN A 20 10.28 3.76 -37.96
C GLN A 20 10.76 2.36 -37.61
N GLN A 21 10.56 1.94 -36.35
CA GLN A 21 11.00 0.61 -35.90
C GLN A 21 10.20 -0.45 -36.65
N ILE A 22 10.89 -1.43 -37.20
CA ILE A 22 10.27 -2.60 -37.86
C ILE A 22 9.67 -3.50 -36.79
N MET A 23 8.40 -3.86 -36.98
CA MET A 23 7.70 -4.81 -36.12
C MET A 23 8.33 -6.21 -36.23
N THR A 24 8.43 -6.92 -35.10
CA THR A 24 9.01 -8.26 -35.04
C THR A 24 8.11 -9.25 -34.32
N THR A 25 8.31 -10.54 -34.59
CA THR A 25 7.83 -11.63 -33.75
C THR A 25 8.50 -11.60 -32.38
N ASN A 26 8.03 -12.42 -31.41
CA ASN A 26 8.70 -12.59 -30.11
C ASN A 26 10.13 -13.14 -30.23
N GLY A 27 10.42 -13.89 -31.29
CA GLY A 27 11.76 -14.37 -31.63
C GLY A 27 12.66 -13.33 -32.30
N GLY A 28 12.16 -12.12 -32.58
CA GLY A 28 12.92 -11.02 -33.18
C GLY A 28 12.91 -10.99 -34.71
N ALA A 29 12.23 -11.90 -35.40
CA ALA A 29 12.13 -11.90 -36.85
C ALA A 29 11.21 -10.78 -37.36
N PRO A 30 11.55 -10.01 -38.40
CA PRO A 30 10.71 -8.95 -38.93
C PRO A 30 9.39 -9.49 -39.50
N ILE A 31 8.31 -8.73 -39.32
CA ILE A 31 6.95 -9.06 -39.79
C ILE A 31 6.64 -8.28 -41.04
N GLY A 32 6.19 -8.98 -42.07
CA GLY A 32 5.84 -8.39 -43.37
C GLY A 32 4.41 -7.83 -43.46
N ASP A 33 3.46 -8.47 -42.80
CA ASP A 33 2.05 -8.04 -42.77
C ASP A 33 1.46 -8.24 -41.35
N ASN A 34 0.82 -7.20 -40.80
CA ASN A 34 0.15 -7.23 -39.50
C ASN A 34 -1.36 -7.03 -39.64
N GLN A 35 -1.91 -6.98 -40.85
CA GLN A 35 -3.33 -6.73 -41.10
C GLN A 35 -4.03 -7.97 -41.64
N ASN A 36 -3.32 -8.84 -42.34
CA ASN A 36 -3.88 -10.02 -43.00
C ASN A 36 -3.19 -11.30 -42.53
N SER A 37 -4.01 -12.33 -42.26
CA SER A 37 -3.50 -13.67 -41.95
C SER A 37 -3.13 -14.42 -43.23
N LYS A 38 -2.19 -15.37 -43.09
CA LYS A 38 -1.83 -16.27 -44.21
C LYS A 38 -2.96 -17.31 -44.46
N THR A 39 -3.53 -17.31 -45.65
CA THR A 39 -4.65 -18.17 -46.04
C THR A 39 -4.42 -18.93 -47.31
N VAL A 40 -5.22 -19.97 -47.55
CA VAL A 40 -5.26 -20.70 -48.81
C VAL A 40 -6.14 -19.93 -49.81
N GLY A 41 -5.55 -19.04 -50.61
CA GLY A 41 -6.27 -18.10 -51.44
C GLY A 41 -7.02 -17.04 -50.64
N GLU A 42 -7.73 -16.14 -51.34
CA GLU A 42 -8.39 -14.98 -50.71
C GLU A 42 -9.47 -15.36 -49.69
N TYR A 43 -10.23 -16.42 -49.99
CA TYR A 43 -11.36 -16.87 -49.18
C TYR A 43 -11.15 -18.22 -48.47
N GLY A 44 -9.95 -18.76 -48.51
CA GLY A 44 -9.62 -20.06 -47.93
C GLY A 44 -9.33 -20.00 -46.44
N PRO A 45 -9.13 -21.16 -45.81
CA PRO A 45 -8.82 -21.24 -44.36
C PRO A 45 -7.45 -20.63 -44.05
N VAL A 46 -7.35 -20.12 -42.82
CA VAL A 46 -6.08 -19.65 -42.23
C VAL A 46 -5.16 -20.82 -42.00
N LEU A 47 -3.83 -20.64 -42.25
CA LEU A 47 -2.80 -21.66 -42.06
C LEU A 47 -2.13 -21.50 -40.70
N LEU A 48 -1.94 -22.60 -39.97
CA LEU A 48 -1.20 -22.62 -38.67
C LEU A 48 0.27 -22.24 -38.79
N GLU A 49 0.84 -22.21 -39.99
CA GLU A 49 2.22 -21.72 -40.22
C GLU A 49 2.36 -20.19 -40.14
N ASP A 50 1.25 -19.47 -39.94
CA ASP A 50 1.30 -18.03 -39.65
C ASP A 50 1.68 -17.80 -38.18
N ILE A 51 2.96 -17.82 -37.91
CA ILE A 51 3.53 -17.66 -36.56
C ILE A 51 3.16 -16.31 -35.96
N HIS A 52 3.08 -15.24 -36.77
CA HIS A 52 2.70 -13.93 -36.27
C HIS A 52 1.25 -13.92 -35.75
N LEU A 53 0.32 -14.54 -36.46
CA LEU A 53 -1.06 -14.67 -36.01
C LEU A 53 -1.15 -15.43 -34.68
N ILE A 54 -0.43 -16.57 -34.58
CA ILE A 54 -0.40 -17.39 -33.35
C ILE A 54 0.11 -16.56 -32.17
N GLU A 55 1.24 -15.88 -32.31
CA GLU A 55 1.82 -15.07 -31.24
C GLU A 55 0.93 -13.90 -30.84
N LYS A 56 0.31 -13.23 -31.82
CA LYS A 56 -0.58 -12.09 -31.59
C LYS A 56 -1.84 -12.49 -30.81
N LEU A 57 -2.49 -13.60 -31.18
CA LEU A 57 -3.64 -14.14 -30.47
C LEU A 57 -3.24 -14.63 -29.08
N ALA A 58 -2.15 -15.39 -28.97
CA ALA A 58 -1.66 -15.90 -27.70
C ALA A 58 -1.31 -14.76 -26.71
N ALA A 59 -0.76 -13.65 -27.19
CA ALA A 59 -0.50 -12.49 -26.37
C ALA A 59 -1.80 -11.85 -25.86
N PHE A 60 -2.77 -11.66 -26.76
CA PHE A 60 -4.08 -11.09 -26.42
C PHE A 60 -4.82 -11.95 -25.38
N ASP A 61 -4.87 -13.27 -25.58
CA ASP A 61 -5.57 -14.20 -24.69
C ASP A 61 -5.02 -14.18 -23.25
N ARG A 62 -3.78 -13.72 -23.06
CA ARG A 62 -3.06 -13.66 -21.78
C ARG A 62 -2.79 -12.25 -21.27
N GLU A 63 -3.47 -11.24 -21.79
CA GLU A 63 -3.33 -9.85 -21.31
C GLU A 63 -3.79 -9.63 -19.88
N ARG A 64 -4.61 -10.54 -19.34
CA ARG A 64 -5.13 -10.43 -17.99
C ARG A 64 -4.46 -11.42 -17.06
N ILE A 65 -3.91 -10.90 -15.96
CA ILE A 65 -3.45 -11.67 -14.80
C ILE A 65 -4.50 -11.57 -13.70
N PRO A 66 -4.52 -12.46 -12.69
CA PRO A 66 -5.36 -12.30 -11.51
C PRO A 66 -5.19 -10.90 -10.91
N GLU A 67 -6.30 -10.22 -10.64
CA GLU A 67 -6.23 -8.95 -9.92
C GLU A 67 -5.77 -9.17 -8.47
N ARG A 68 -5.25 -8.12 -7.82
CA ARG A 68 -4.92 -8.21 -6.39
C ARG A 68 -6.17 -8.60 -5.60
N VAL A 69 -6.00 -9.51 -4.63
CA VAL A 69 -7.09 -9.99 -3.77
C VAL A 69 -7.77 -8.86 -2.99
N VAL A 70 -7.01 -7.83 -2.66
CA VAL A 70 -7.42 -6.49 -2.22
C VAL A 70 -6.51 -5.46 -2.90
N HIS A 71 -6.90 -4.19 -2.97
CA HIS A 71 -6.18 -3.12 -3.65
C HIS A 71 -6.12 -3.27 -5.19
N ALA A 72 -7.13 -3.87 -5.81
CA ALA A 72 -7.14 -4.13 -7.24
C ALA A 72 -7.16 -2.84 -8.07
N ARG A 73 -8.05 -1.88 -7.75
CA ARG A 73 -8.09 -0.56 -8.39
C ARG A 73 -7.04 0.37 -7.80
N GLY A 74 -6.23 1.02 -8.64
CA GLY A 74 -5.24 1.98 -8.17
C GLY A 74 -4.43 2.63 -9.28
N ALA A 75 -3.57 3.57 -8.89
CA ALA A 75 -2.63 4.29 -9.75
C ALA A 75 -1.22 4.22 -9.18
N GLY A 76 -0.22 4.44 -10.02
CA GLY A 76 1.18 4.49 -9.59
C GLY A 76 1.92 5.66 -10.21
N ALA A 77 2.99 6.06 -9.57
CA ALA A 77 3.91 7.07 -10.04
C ALA A 77 5.32 6.77 -9.54
N PHE A 78 6.30 7.41 -10.13
CA PHE A 78 7.70 7.33 -9.75
C PHE A 78 8.20 8.70 -9.28
N GLY A 79 9.27 8.67 -8.50
CA GLY A 79 9.88 9.87 -7.98
C GLY A 79 11.08 9.56 -7.12
N TYR A 80 11.29 10.40 -6.12
CA TYR A 80 12.39 10.22 -5.18
C TYR A 80 12.00 10.66 -3.77
N PHE A 81 12.68 10.08 -2.80
CA PHE A 81 12.70 10.53 -1.42
C PHE A 81 14.00 11.27 -1.15
N GLU A 82 13.91 12.41 -0.49
CA GLU A 82 15.06 13.18 -0.02
C GLU A 82 15.05 13.25 1.50
N SER A 83 16.09 12.68 2.15
CA SER A 83 16.23 12.75 3.60
C SER A 83 16.58 14.15 4.05
N THR A 84 15.94 14.65 5.12
CA THR A 84 16.16 16.01 5.66
C THR A 84 16.71 15.98 7.09
N LYS A 85 16.82 14.78 7.69
CA LYS A 85 17.36 14.59 9.04
C LYS A 85 18.12 13.28 9.11
N ASP A 86 19.29 13.32 9.71
CA ASP A 86 20.06 12.12 10.00
C ASP A 86 19.46 11.38 11.19
N MET A 87 19.13 10.09 10.99
CA MET A 87 18.56 9.20 11.99
C MET A 87 19.50 8.05 12.35
N SER A 88 20.80 8.17 12.07
CA SER A 88 21.82 7.13 12.29
C SER A 88 21.93 6.70 13.76
N SER A 89 21.59 7.58 14.70
CA SER A 89 21.51 7.24 16.13
C SER A 89 20.41 6.22 16.47
N TYR A 90 19.42 6.04 15.60
CA TYR A 90 18.30 5.11 15.78
C TYR A 90 18.31 3.92 14.81
N THR A 91 18.88 4.10 13.62
CA THR A 91 18.89 3.04 12.60
C THR A 91 20.13 3.10 11.73
N LYS A 92 20.69 1.93 11.41
CA LYS A 92 21.77 1.80 10.42
C LYS A 92 21.26 1.77 8.97
N ALA A 93 19.95 1.88 8.74
CA ALA A 93 19.37 1.85 7.41
C ALA A 93 19.86 3.02 6.57
N VAL A 94 20.49 2.71 5.42
CA VAL A 94 21.11 3.71 4.54
C VAL A 94 20.14 4.78 4.05
N LEU A 95 18.85 4.46 3.96
CA LEU A 95 17.77 5.38 3.57
C LEU A 95 17.64 6.58 4.52
N PHE A 96 17.91 6.38 5.81
CA PHE A 96 17.67 7.34 6.88
C PHE A 96 18.96 7.84 7.56
N ASN A 97 20.13 7.35 7.13
CA ASN A 97 21.40 7.78 7.67
C ASN A 97 22.01 8.88 6.78
N GLY A 98 21.98 10.10 7.28
CA GLY A 98 22.51 11.31 6.64
C GLY A 98 21.42 12.18 6.00
N ASN A 99 21.81 13.43 5.70
CA ASN A 99 20.95 14.46 5.15
C ASN A 99 21.12 14.59 3.63
N ASN A 100 20.10 15.13 2.93
CA ASN A 100 20.12 15.46 1.52
C ASN A 100 20.46 14.29 0.60
N LYS A 101 20.15 13.08 1.02
CA LYS A 101 20.29 11.88 0.18
C LYS A 101 19.02 11.64 -0.60
N ARG A 102 19.16 11.48 -1.91
CA ARG A 102 18.05 11.10 -2.79
C ARG A 102 18.05 9.60 -3.05
N THR A 103 16.87 9.00 -2.89
CA THR A 103 16.61 7.60 -3.19
C THR A 103 15.41 7.51 -4.10
N ASP A 104 15.58 6.86 -5.25
CA ASP A 104 14.49 6.65 -6.19
C ASP A 104 13.41 5.75 -5.59
N LEU A 105 12.16 6.02 -5.96
CA LEU A 105 11.03 5.25 -5.48
C LEU A 105 9.93 5.08 -6.54
N ALA A 106 9.10 4.08 -6.29
CA ALA A 106 7.80 3.91 -6.91
C ALA A 106 6.72 3.95 -5.83
N VAL A 107 5.60 4.60 -6.13
CA VAL A 107 4.42 4.59 -5.25
C VAL A 107 3.25 3.94 -5.96
N ARG A 108 2.40 3.25 -5.20
CA ARG A 108 1.10 2.82 -5.66
C ARG A 108 0.02 3.20 -4.65
N PHE A 109 -0.94 3.97 -5.11
CA PHE A 109 -2.18 4.28 -4.40
C PHE A 109 -3.30 3.36 -4.90
N SER A 110 -4.31 3.09 -4.06
CA SER A 110 -5.41 2.19 -4.44
C SER A 110 -6.61 2.35 -3.53
N THR A 111 -7.81 1.95 -4.01
CA THR A 111 -8.87 1.50 -3.12
C THR A 111 -8.47 0.16 -2.48
N VAL A 112 -9.29 -0.42 -1.60
CA VAL A 112 -8.92 -1.65 -0.87
C VAL A 112 -9.79 -2.83 -1.27
N ILE A 113 -11.11 -2.74 -1.08
CA ILE A 113 -12.01 -3.89 -1.14
C ILE A 113 -12.52 -4.19 -2.54
N HIS A 114 -12.65 -3.17 -3.36
CA HIS A 114 -13.33 -3.25 -4.64
C HIS A 114 -12.43 -3.82 -5.75
N GLY A 115 -13.07 -4.42 -6.78
CA GLY A 115 -12.39 -4.92 -7.99
C GLY A 115 -11.78 -3.81 -8.84
N LYS A 116 -10.97 -4.19 -9.82
CA LYS A 116 -10.19 -3.28 -10.68
C LYS A 116 -11.06 -2.25 -11.43
N GLY A 117 -12.31 -2.60 -11.78
CA GLY A 117 -13.26 -1.74 -12.48
C GLY A 117 -14.11 -0.83 -11.57
N SER A 118 -13.83 -0.75 -10.29
CA SER A 118 -14.63 0.03 -9.34
C SER A 118 -14.31 1.54 -9.36
N PRO A 119 -15.26 2.39 -8.93
CA PRO A 119 -15.04 3.83 -8.86
C PRO A 119 -14.07 4.22 -7.74
N GLU A 120 -13.25 5.23 -8.02
CA GLU A 120 -12.31 5.77 -7.04
C GLU A 120 -12.97 6.66 -5.97
N THR A 121 -14.25 6.97 -6.14
CA THR A 121 -15.10 7.65 -5.15
C THR A 121 -15.76 6.71 -4.14
N ALA A 122 -15.55 5.40 -4.24
CA ALA A 122 -16.06 4.45 -3.27
C ALA A 122 -15.54 4.78 -1.85
N ARG A 123 -16.41 4.68 -0.83
CA ARG A 123 -16.01 4.78 0.58
C ARG A 123 -15.21 3.54 0.95
N ASP A 124 -13.92 3.72 1.08
CA ASP A 124 -12.96 2.64 1.31
C ASP A 124 -11.66 3.23 1.90
N PRO A 125 -10.90 2.53 2.72
CA PRO A 125 -9.52 2.95 2.98
C PRO A 125 -8.75 3.06 1.67
N ARG A 126 -7.70 3.87 1.65
CA ARG A 126 -6.81 3.92 0.48
C ARG A 126 -5.48 3.28 0.83
N GLY A 127 -5.04 2.36 -0.04
CA GLY A 127 -3.68 1.87 0.00
C GLY A 127 -2.70 2.98 -0.32
N PHE A 128 -1.62 3.04 0.44
CA PHE A 128 -0.50 3.95 0.28
C PHE A 128 0.79 3.14 0.40
N ALA A 129 1.32 2.66 -0.71
CA ALA A 129 2.47 1.78 -0.73
C ALA A 129 3.64 2.42 -1.49
N VAL A 130 4.80 2.50 -0.84
CA VAL A 130 6.03 3.10 -1.36
C VAL A 130 7.12 2.07 -1.39
N LYS A 131 7.76 1.87 -2.54
CA LYS A 131 8.96 1.05 -2.74
C LYS A 131 10.15 1.97 -2.95
N PHE A 132 11.16 1.87 -2.09
CA PHE A 132 12.44 2.55 -2.22
C PHE A 132 13.47 1.62 -2.85
N TYR A 133 14.17 2.09 -3.87
CA TYR A 133 15.28 1.38 -4.51
C TYR A 133 16.60 1.84 -3.90
N THR A 134 16.95 1.28 -2.73
CA THR A 134 18.13 1.71 -1.96
C THR A 134 19.41 0.99 -2.41
N GLN A 135 20.56 1.48 -1.95
CA GLN A 135 21.85 0.82 -2.13
C GLN A 135 22.01 -0.46 -1.29
N GLN A 136 21.11 -0.74 -0.35
CA GLN A 136 21.07 -1.96 0.45
C GLN A 136 19.98 -2.95 -0.02
N GLY A 137 19.26 -2.64 -1.10
CA GLY A 137 18.15 -3.43 -1.61
C GLY A 137 16.84 -2.65 -1.62
N ASN A 138 15.74 -3.32 -1.97
CA ASN A 138 14.41 -2.72 -1.93
C ASN A 138 13.88 -2.64 -0.49
N TYR A 139 13.32 -1.49 -0.15
CA TYR A 139 12.57 -1.30 1.08
C TYR A 139 11.15 -0.83 0.76
N ASP A 140 10.13 -1.46 1.37
CA ASP A 140 8.75 -1.10 1.10
C ASP A 140 8.03 -0.64 2.39
N ILE A 141 7.41 0.55 2.36
CA ILE A 141 6.42 0.97 3.35
C ILE A 141 5.04 0.73 2.75
N VAL A 142 4.35 -0.30 3.23
CA VAL A 142 3.04 -0.71 2.70
C VAL A 142 1.96 -0.40 3.73
N GLY A 143 1.27 0.71 3.53
CA GLY A 143 0.30 1.27 4.47
C GLY A 143 -1.01 1.73 3.85
N ASN A 144 -1.72 2.55 4.59
CA ASN A 144 -3.01 3.11 4.20
C ASN A 144 -3.05 4.63 4.48
N ASN A 145 -4.07 5.31 3.92
CA ASN A 145 -4.33 6.71 4.28
C ASN A 145 -4.79 6.87 5.74
N LEU A 146 -5.46 5.88 6.30
CA LEU A 146 -5.85 5.86 7.72
C LEU A 146 -4.76 5.21 8.56
N PRO A 147 -4.42 5.75 9.77
CA PRO A 147 -3.24 5.32 10.53
C PRO A 147 -3.43 4.03 11.32
N ILE A 148 -4.57 3.39 11.19
CA ILE A 148 -4.98 2.19 11.92
C ILE A 148 -5.66 1.19 10.98
N PHE A 149 -5.96 -0.01 11.50
CA PHE A 149 -6.67 -1.05 10.78
C PHE A 149 -7.91 -1.56 11.53
N PHE A 150 -8.75 -2.36 10.87
CA PHE A 150 -10.00 -2.89 11.44
C PHE A 150 -9.77 -3.94 12.53
N ILE A 151 -8.70 -4.71 12.43
CA ILE A 151 -8.38 -5.85 13.26
C ILE A 151 -6.93 -5.80 13.73
N ARG A 152 -6.64 -6.45 14.86
CA ARG A 152 -5.30 -6.51 15.45
C ARG A 152 -4.58 -7.83 15.26
N ASP A 153 -5.23 -8.83 14.70
CA ASP A 153 -4.69 -10.17 14.50
C ASP A 153 -4.97 -10.65 13.08
N ALA A 154 -3.93 -11.10 12.38
CA ALA A 154 -4.00 -11.51 10.97
C ALA A 154 -4.96 -12.68 10.73
N ILE A 155 -5.24 -13.51 11.74
CA ILE A 155 -6.17 -14.65 11.61
C ILE A 155 -7.59 -14.21 11.22
N LYS A 156 -7.98 -12.98 11.57
CA LYS A 156 -9.29 -12.40 11.21
C LYS A 156 -9.33 -11.77 9.81
N PHE A 157 -8.17 -11.65 9.13
CA PHE A 157 -8.11 -10.88 7.89
C PHE A 157 -8.97 -11.48 6.76
N PRO A 158 -8.93 -12.80 6.49
CA PRO A 158 -9.78 -13.37 5.45
C PRO A 158 -11.28 -13.19 5.73
N ASP A 159 -11.71 -13.41 6.97
CA ASP A 159 -13.12 -13.28 7.36
C ASP A 159 -13.60 -11.84 7.26
N MET A 160 -12.78 -10.89 7.71
CA MET A 160 -13.04 -9.46 7.54
C MET A 160 -13.25 -9.12 6.06
N VAL A 161 -12.32 -9.52 5.20
CA VAL A 161 -12.39 -9.23 3.75
C VAL A 161 -13.62 -9.89 3.13
N HIS A 162 -13.94 -11.13 3.50
CA HIS A 162 -15.14 -11.83 3.02
C HIS A 162 -16.44 -11.13 3.44
N SER A 163 -16.48 -10.50 4.60
CA SER A 163 -17.66 -9.72 5.04
C SER A 163 -17.87 -8.44 4.24
N LEU A 164 -16.78 -7.88 3.68
CA LEU A 164 -16.76 -6.63 2.91
C LEU A 164 -16.98 -6.86 1.40
N LYS A 165 -16.53 -8.00 0.88
CA LYS A 165 -16.65 -8.36 -0.53
C LYS A 165 -18.09 -8.77 -0.90
N PRO A 166 -18.41 -8.81 -2.21
CA PRO A 166 -19.66 -9.37 -2.68
C PRO A 166 -19.96 -10.76 -2.11
N SER A 167 -21.22 -11.01 -1.77
CA SER A 167 -21.69 -12.31 -1.30
C SER A 167 -21.39 -13.40 -2.35
N PRO A 168 -20.90 -14.58 -1.94
CA PRO A 168 -20.67 -15.68 -2.89
C PRO A 168 -21.95 -16.25 -3.51
N VAL A 169 -23.12 -15.88 -2.97
CA VAL A 169 -24.44 -16.30 -3.49
C VAL A 169 -25.02 -15.29 -4.45
N THR A 170 -25.01 -13.99 -4.08
CA THR A 170 -25.70 -12.95 -4.85
C THR A 170 -24.76 -12.11 -5.71
N ASN A 171 -23.44 -12.24 -5.52
CA ASN A 171 -22.40 -11.40 -6.10
C ASN A 171 -22.62 -9.88 -5.86
N LYS A 172 -23.28 -9.54 -4.76
CA LYS A 172 -23.57 -8.16 -4.34
C LYS A 172 -22.95 -7.87 -2.98
N GLN A 173 -22.35 -6.68 -2.80
CA GLN A 173 -21.98 -6.17 -1.48
C GLN A 173 -23.26 -5.94 -0.67
N ASP A 174 -23.19 -6.26 0.64
CA ASP A 174 -24.32 -6.22 1.53
C ASP A 174 -23.93 -5.67 2.91
N PRO A 175 -24.49 -4.52 3.32
CA PRO A 175 -24.27 -3.96 4.66
C PRO A 175 -24.64 -4.93 5.81
N ASN A 176 -25.58 -5.86 5.58
CA ASN A 176 -25.88 -6.89 6.58
C ASN A 176 -24.65 -7.76 6.88
N ARG A 177 -23.89 -8.20 5.87
CA ARG A 177 -22.66 -8.97 6.03
C ARG A 177 -21.56 -8.16 6.72
N PHE A 178 -21.38 -6.90 6.30
CA PHE A 178 -20.43 -5.97 6.88
C PHE A 178 -20.67 -5.80 8.40
N PHE A 179 -21.87 -5.37 8.78
CA PHE A 179 -22.16 -5.09 10.18
C PHE A 179 -22.37 -6.35 11.03
N ASP A 180 -22.75 -7.48 10.44
CA ASP A 180 -22.76 -8.76 11.15
C ASP A 180 -21.36 -9.10 11.68
N PHE A 181 -20.34 -9.06 10.82
CA PHE A 181 -18.96 -9.29 11.24
C PHE A 181 -18.51 -8.25 12.28
N PHE A 182 -18.64 -6.95 11.98
CA PHE A 182 -18.08 -5.91 12.83
C PHE A 182 -18.84 -5.74 14.16
N SER A 183 -20.09 -6.11 14.23
CA SER A 183 -20.81 -6.14 15.52
C SER A 183 -20.20 -7.16 16.50
N ASN A 184 -19.42 -8.12 16.02
CA ASN A 184 -18.71 -9.12 16.82
C ASN A 184 -17.20 -8.80 16.98
N VAL A 185 -16.74 -7.68 16.43
CA VAL A 185 -15.33 -7.25 16.44
C VAL A 185 -15.22 -5.81 16.96
N PRO A 186 -15.35 -5.59 18.29
CA PRO A 186 -15.36 -4.24 18.87
C PRO A 186 -14.09 -3.44 18.61
N GLU A 187 -12.97 -4.09 18.40
CA GLU A 187 -11.69 -3.46 18.04
C GLU A 187 -11.76 -2.65 16.73
N ALA A 188 -12.72 -2.96 15.85
CA ALA A 188 -12.91 -2.24 14.59
C ALA A 188 -13.59 -0.88 14.74
N THR A 189 -14.14 -0.56 15.92
CA THR A 189 -14.89 0.69 16.14
C THR A 189 -14.09 1.93 15.75
N HIS A 190 -12.79 1.97 16.04
CA HIS A 190 -11.93 3.09 15.68
C HIS A 190 -11.82 3.27 14.17
N MET A 191 -11.54 2.17 13.45
CA MET A 191 -11.42 2.22 11.99
C MET A 191 -12.75 2.56 11.32
N ILE A 192 -13.86 2.00 11.78
CA ILE A 192 -15.20 2.30 11.27
C ILE A 192 -15.53 3.78 11.49
N THR A 193 -15.24 4.33 12.68
CA THR A 193 -15.46 5.74 12.96
C THR A 193 -14.71 6.64 11.98
N ARG A 194 -13.43 6.35 11.69
CA ARG A 194 -12.64 7.12 10.72
C ARG A 194 -13.13 6.93 9.28
N LEU A 195 -13.42 5.69 8.89
CA LEU A 195 -13.83 5.34 7.53
C LEU A 195 -15.15 6.00 7.12
N TYR A 196 -16.07 6.15 8.07
CA TYR A 196 -17.38 6.76 7.80
C TYR A 196 -17.39 8.29 7.87
N THR A 197 -16.28 8.92 8.26
CA THR A 197 -16.05 10.35 7.96
C THR A 197 -15.73 10.53 6.48
N ASP A 198 -15.56 11.79 6.05
CA ASP A 198 -15.17 12.09 4.66
C ASP A 198 -13.73 11.62 4.34
N LEU A 199 -12.88 11.29 5.34
CA LEU A 199 -11.58 10.64 5.16
C LEU A 199 -11.66 9.32 4.37
N GLY A 200 -12.82 8.65 4.38
CA GLY A 200 -13.07 7.45 3.57
C GLY A 200 -13.18 7.71 2.08
N ILE A 201 -13.27 8.98 1.64
CA ILE A 201 -13.38 9.37 0.23
C ILE A 201 -12.42 10.55 -0.05
N PRO A 202 -11.11 10.32 -0.15
CA PRO A 202 -10.17 11.38 -0.55
C PRO A 202 -10.54 11.97 -1.91
N LYS A 203 -10.37 13.29 -2.06
CA LYS A 203 -10.62 14.02 -3.30
C LYS A 203 -9.71 13.56 -4.45
N GLY A 204 -8.56 13.03 -4.13
CA GLY A 204 -7.57 12.49 -5.07
C GLY A 204 -6.41 11.91 -4.29
N TYR A 205 -5.57 11.10 -4.95
CA TYR A 205 -4.45 10.45 -4.28
C TYR A 205 -3.42 11.43 -3.72
N GLN A 206 -3.21 12.57 -4.37
CA GLN A 206 -2.28 13.61 -3.90
C GLN A 206 -2.78 14.37 -2.67
N TYR A 207 -4.06 14.28 -2.36
CA TYR A 207 -4.72 15.01 -1.24
C TYR A 207 -4.97 14.14 -0.01
N MET A 208 -4.34 12.97 0.09
CA MET A 208 -4.49 12.11 1.28
C MET A 208 -3.16 11.96 2.01
N ASN A 209 -3.22 11.86 3.31
CA ASN A 209 -2.11 11.43 4.13
C ASN A 209 -1.88 9.93 4.00
N GLY A 210 -0.77 9.42 4.54
CA GLY A 210 -0.45 7.99 4.57
C GLY A 210 0.15 7.57 5.89
N SER A 211 0.08 6.28 6.20
CA SER A 211 0.67 5.71 7.41
C SER A 211 1.15 4.28 7.16
N SER A 212 2.20 3.87 7.85
CA SER A 212 2.62 2.45 7.87
C SER A 212 1.59 1.54 8.52
N VAL A 213 0.61 2.08 9.26
CA VAL A 213 -0.34 1.36 10.13
C VAL A 213 0.37 0.69 11.32
N HIS A 214 1.41 -0.09 11.05
CA HIS A 214 2.18 -0.86 12.03
C HIS A 214 3.36 -0.08 12.60
N GLY A 215 3.75 -0.42 13.81
CA GLY A 215 5.09 -0.15 14.32
C GLY A 215 6.08 -1.17 13.78
N PHE A 216 7.26 -0.72 13.38
CA PHE A 216 8.42 -1.53 13.00
C PHE A 216 9.51 -1.36 14.06
N LYS A 217 10.64 -2.06 13.91
CA LYS A 217 11.85 -1.84 14.70
C LYS A 217 12.90 -1.14 13.83
N TRP A 218 13.50 -0.10 14.36
CA TRP A 218 14.77 0.44 13.91
C TRP A 218 15.89 -0.11 14.78
N VAL A 219 17.01 -0.46 14.16
CA VAL A 219 18.20 -1.01 14.83
C VAL A 219 19.40 -0.19 14.39
N ASN A 220 20.09 0.43 15.35
CA ASN A 220 21.28 1.22 15.07
C ASN A 220 22.55 0.35 14.96
N GLU A 221 23.70 0.95 14.72
CA GLU A 221 24.98 0.23 14.59
C GLU A 221 25.40 -0.50 15.88
N ASN A 222 24.93 -0.05 17.05
CA ASN A 222 25.18 -0.70 18.33
C ASN A 222 24.24 -1.87 18.62
N GLY A 223 23.28 -2.15 17.71
CA GLY A 223 22.24 -3.17 17.91
C GLY A 223 21.08 -2.72 18.82
N GLU A 224 21.01 -1.44 19.17
CA GLU A 224 19.93 -0.90 19.99
C GLU A 224 18.64 -0.77 19.18
N VAL A 225 17.53 -1.27 19.74
CA VAL A 225 16.20 -1.28 19.12
C VAL A 225 15.41 -0.06 19.53
N THR A 226 14.69 0.53 18.56
CA THR A 226 13.67 1.55 18.78
C THR A 226 12.45 1.21 17.92
N TYR A 227 11.25 1.17 18.50
CA TYR A 227 10.03 1.02 17.72
C TYR A 227 9.72 2.30 16.96
N VAL A 228 9.30 2.16 15.70
CA VAL A 228 9.03 3.28 14.78
C VAL A 228 7.70 3.09 14.08
N LYS A 229 6.91 4.17 13.97
CA LYS A 229 5.71 4.25 13.12
C LYS A 229 5.88 5.41 12.15
N TYR A 230 5.52 5.21 10.87
CA TYR A 230 5.69 6.19 9.81
C TYR A 230 4.37 6.88 9.46
N SER A 231 4.44 8.17 9.15
CA SER A 231 3.31 8.96 8.65
C SER A 231 3.76 9.85 7.48
N TRP A 232 3.03 9.78 6.38
CA TRP A 232 3.16 10.67 5.23
C TRP A 232 2.14 11.79 5.34
N ILE A 233 2.57 13.04 5.34
CA ILE A 233 1.70 14.20 5.38
C ILE A 233 1.76 14.91 4.03
N SER A 234 0.61 14.98 3.36
CA SER A 234 0.50 15.63 2.05
C SER A 234 0.79 17.13 2.16
N LYS A 235 1.70 17.63 1.35
CA LYS A 235 1.98 19.08 1.25
C LYS A 235 0.93 19.82 0.42
N GLN A 236 0.07 19.10 -0.30
CA GLN A 236 -1.09 19.63 -1.01
C GLN A 236 -2.31 19.82 -0.07
N GLY A 237 -2.18 19.43 1.21
CA GLY A 237 -3.27 19.39 2.18
C GLY A 237 -4.11 18.11 2.08
N GLU A 238 -4.88 17.84 3.11
CA GLU A 238 -5.83 16.72 3.15
C GLU A 238 -7.21 17.22 2.74
N HIS A 239 -7.69 16.75 1.60
CA HIS A 239 -8.98 17.12 1.03
C HIS A 239 -9.80 15.88 0.72
N ASN A 240 -11.06 15.89 1.14
CA ASN A 240 -11.98 14.78 1.03
C ASN A 240 -13.28 15.20 0.39
N LEU A 241 -14.01 14.26 -0.19
CA LEU A 241 -15.34 14.46 -0.75
C LEU A 241 -16.39 13.99 0.25
N ASP A 242 -17.44 14.79 0.43
CA ASP A 242 -18.66 14.32 1.06
C ASP A 242 -19.46 13.41 0.11
N LEU A 243 -20.53 12.80 0.60
CA LEU A 243 -21.32 11.82 -0.16
C LEU A 243 -21.89 12.39 -1.46
N GLU A 244 -22.35 13.64 -1.47
CA GLU A 244 -22.94 14.30 -2.63
C GLU A 244 -21.89 14.66 -3.67
N GLN A 245 -20.75 15.20 -3.20
CA GLN A 245 -19.60 15.48 -4.07
C GLN A 245 -19.04 14.19 -4.68
N ALA A 246 -18.98 13.09 -3.92
CA ALA A 246 -18.53 11.80 -4.40
C ALA A 246 -19.46 11.24 -5.47
N ALA A 247 -20.79 11.31 -5.28
CA ALA A 247 -21.75 10.88 -6.27
C ALA A 247 -21.68 11.69 -7.56
N LYS A 248 -21.55 13.02 -7.44
CA LYS A 248 -21.35 13.93 -8.59
C LYS A 248 -20.05 13.60 -9.33
N GLN A 249 -18.93 13.43 -8.59
CA GLN A 249 -17.65 13.11 -9.21
C GLN A 249 -17.70 11.77 -9.95
N GLN A 250 -18.34 10.77 -9.35
CA GLN A 250 -18.50 9.46 -9.97
C GLN A 250 -19.28 9.51 -11.30
N SER A 251 -20.30 10.37 -11.39
CA SER A 251 -21.08 10.52 -12.61
C SER A 251 -20.33 11.24 -13.74
N VAL A 252 -19.32 12.04 -13.42
CA VAL A 252 -18.48 12.76 -14.39
C VAL A 252 -17.27 11.93 -14.80
N ASP A 253 -16.51 11.46 -13.81
CA ASP A 253 -15.31 10.63 -14.01
C ASP A 253 -15.06 9.74 -12.79
N TRP A 254 -15.36 8.46 -12.96
CA TRP A 254 -15.15 7.47 -11.90
C TRP A 254 -13.66 7.10 -11.66
N GLN A 255 -12.75 7.54 -12.56
CA GLN A 255 -11.31 7.34 -12.51
C GLN A 255 -10.54 8.63 -12.14
N HIS A 256 -11.23 9.61 -11.60
CA HIS A 256 -10.75 10.97 -11.39
C HIS A 256 -9.44 11.08 -10.61
N ALA A 257 -9.22 10.23 -9.62
CA ALA A 257 -8.02 10.28 -8.78
C ALA A 257 -6.77 9.81 -9.55
N THR A 258 -6.91 8.78 -10.40
CA THR A 258 -5.85 8.34 -11.33
C THR A 258 -5.53 9.44 -12.36
N VAL A 259 -6.57 10.03 -12.95
CA VAL A 259 -6.41 11.10 -13.96
C VAL A 259 -5.77 12.33 -13.34
N SER A 260 -6.27 12.77 -12.18
CA SER A 260 -5.76 13.95 -11.46
C SER A 260 -4.28 13.82 -11.09
N LEU A 261 -3.87 12.67 -10.52
CA LEU A 261 -2.48 12.40 -10.18
C LEU A 261 -1.57 12.48 -11.41
N ARG A 262 -2.02 11.86 -12.52
CA ARG A 262 -1.27 11.87 -13.78
C ARG A 262 -1.11 13.27 -14.34
N MET A 263 -2.19 14.04 -14.39
CA MET A 263 -2.20 15.41 -14.90
C MET A 263 -1.30 16.34 -14.08
N ASP A 264 -1.30 16.23 -12.75
CA ASP A 264 -0.42 17.02 -11.90
C ASP A 264 1.06 16.79 -12.24
N ILE A 265 1.44 15.52 -12.45
CA ILE A 265 2.82 15.16 -12.80
C ILE A 265 3.18 15.64 -14.23
N ASP A 266 2.28 15.46 -15.22
CA ASP A 266 2.50 15.91 -16.61
C ASP A 266 2.63 17.44 -16.68
N ASN A 267 1.85 18.16 -15.85
CA ASN A 267 1.90 19.62 -15.73
C ASN A 267 3.04 20.14 -14.84
N LYS A 268 3.90 19.24 -14.31
CA LYS A 268 5.02 19.56 -13.41
C LYS A 268 4.58 20.12 -12.03
N ASN A 269 3.33 19.95 -11.66
CA ASN A 269 2.79 20.23 -10.32
C ASN A 269 3.07 19.03 -9.41
N TYR A 270 4.34 18.70 -9.22
CA TYR A 270 4.78 17.47 -8.58
C TYR A 270 4.24 17.28 -7.17
N PRO A 271 3.38 16.26 -6.92
CA PRO A 271 2.86 15.99 -5.60
C PRO A 271 3.96 15.61 -4.62
N GLN A 272 3.86 16.10 -3.38
CA GLN A 272 4.86 15.90 -2.34
C GLN A 272 4.22 15.49 -1.02
N TRP A 273 4.96 14.67 -0.24
CA TRP A 273 4.61 14.29 1.14
C TRP A 273 5.84 14.38 2.02
N ASP A 274 5.66 14.98 3.19
CA ASP A 274 6.66 14.94 4.24
C ASP A 274 6.53 13.62 5.03
N LEU A 275 7.64 12.92 5.23
CA LEU A 275 7.71 11.71 6.03
C LEU A 275 8.04 12.08 7.47
N TYR A 276 7.16 11.66 8.37
CA TYR A 276 7.34 11.76 9.81
C TYR A 276 7.49 10.38 10.43
N VAL A 277 8.26 10.30 11.51
CA VAL A 277 8.35 9.12 12.37
C VAL A 277 7.96 9.46 13.79
N GLN A 278 7.42 8.48 14.49
CA GLN A 278 7.21 8.47 15.93
C GLN A 278 8.03 7.32 16.50
N LEU A 279 8.70 7.54 17.64
CA LEU A 279 9.67 6.61 18.20
C LEU A 279 9.29 6.22 19.63
N ILE A 280 9.37 4.92 19.95
CA ILE A 280 9.18 4.38 21.31
C ILE A 280 10.35 3.47 21.64
N LYS A 281 11.01 3.71 22.76
CA LYS A 281 12.04 2.80 23.27
C LYS A 281 11.41 1.51 23.81
N PRO A 282 12.05 0.34 23.70
CA PRO A 282 11.48 -0.92 24.19
C PRO A 282 11.06 -0.89 25.66
N LYS A 283 11.80 -0.19 26.51
CA LYS A 283 11.47 -0.04 27.94
C LYS A 283 10.16 0.73 28.19
N ASP A 284 9.76 1.60 27.25
CA ASP A 284 8.61 2.49 27.39
C ASP A 284 7.34 1.93 26.73
N ILE A 285 7.44 0.82 25.95
CA ILE A 285 6.30 0.28 25.19
C ILE A 285 5.12 -0.13 26.08
N GLY A 286 5.39 -0.52 27.31
CA GLY A 286 4.39 -0.89 28.30
C GLY A 286 3.77 0.27 29.08
N SER A 287 4.25 1.51 28.93
CA SER A 287 3.82 2.67 29.73
C SER A 287 2.48 3.28 29.29
N PHE A 288 2.06 3.02 28.06
CA PHE A 288 0.84 3.58 27.49
C PHE A 288 -0.43 2.86 28.01
N ASP A 289 -1.56 3.55 27.97
CA ASP A 289 -2.90 3.02 28.30
C ASP A 289 -3.46 2.10 27.20
N PHE A 290 -2.71 1.90 26.11
CA PHE A 290 -2.96 0.97 25.02
C PHE A 290 -1.68 0.19 24.66
N TRP A 291 -1.80 -0.87 23.87
CA TRP A 291 -0.64 -1.58 23.34
C TRP A 291 -0.20 -0.95 22.02
N PRO A 292 1.01 -0.33 21.92
CA PRO A 292 1.44 0.36 20.70
C PRO A 292 1.59 -0.51 19.45
N LEU A 293 1.80 -1.83 19.61
CA LEU A 293 1.85 -2.78 18.51
C LEU A 293 0.48 -3.43 18.22
N ASP A 294 -0.61 -2.78 18.60
CA ASP A 294 -1.97 -3.10 18.19
C ASP A 294 -2.33 -2.24 16.98
N ALA A 295 -2.50 -2.87 15.81
CA ALA A 295 -2.80 -2.18 14.55
C ALA A 295 -4.12 -1.38 14.57
N THR A 296 -4.99 -1.59 15.56
CA THR A 296 -6.23 -0.80 15.75
C THR A 296 -6.00 0.50 16.52
N LYS A 297 -4.78 0.73 17.00
CA LYS A 297 -4.39 1.90 17.80
C LYS A 297 -3.50 2.85 17.01
N ASP A 298 -3.80 4.12 17.14
CA ASP A 298 -2.92 5.18 16.68
C ASP A 298 -1.88 5.53 17.76
N TRP A 299 -0.80 6.16 17.36
CA TRP A 299 0.18 6.75 18.27
C TRP A 299 -0.12 8.25 18.38
N PRO A 300 -0.80 8.70 19.45
CA PRO A 300 -1.23 10.11 19.56
C PRO A 300 -0.02 11.06 19.61
N ALA A 301 -0.08 12.14 18.83
CA ALA A 301 1.05 13.07 18.69
C ALA A 301 1.32 13.89 19.97
N ASP A 302 0.33 14.02 20.85
CA ASP A 302 0.47 14.62 22.19
C ASP A 302 1.23 13.74 23.18
N LYS A 303 1.30 12.42 22.92
CA LYS A 303 2.04 11.45 23.73
C LYS A 303 3.37 11.05 23.11
N ILE A 304 3.47 11.03 21.79
CA ILE A 304 4.64 10.57 21.04
C ILE A 304 4.89 11.54 19.89
N GLU A 305 5.95 12.33 20.01
CA GLU A 305 6.29 13.39 19.06
C GLU A 305 6.48 12.85 17.62
N LYS A 306 5.99 13.62 16.63
CA LYS A 306 6.26 13.40 15.22
C LYS A 306 7.52 14.13 14.78
N ILE A 307 8.50 13.40 14.29
CA ILE A 307 9.80 13.91 13.83
C ILE A 307 9.81 13.85 12.29
N LYS A 308 9.92 14.98 11.62
CA LYS A 308 10.10 15.02 10.16
C LYS A 308 11.49 14.51 9.80
N ILE A 309 11.57 13.58 8.83
CA ILE A 309 12.83 12.95 8.41
C ILE A 309 13.13 13.04 6.91
N GLY A 310 12.17 13.48 6.11
CA GLY A 310 12.38 13.64 4.67
C GLY A 310 11.12 14.03 3.92
N THR A 311 11.26 14.15 2.59
CA THR A 311 10.17 14.50 1.68
C THR A 311 10.19 13.57 0.46
N MET A 312 9.05 13.02 0.11
CA MET A 312 8.81 12.33 -1.16
C MET A 312 8.29 13.30 -2.19
N THR A 313 8.81 13.24 -3.41
CA THR A 313 8.32 13.97 -4.58
C THR A 313 8.02 13.00 -5.71
N LEU A 314 6.83 13.07 -6.31
CA LEU A 314 6.43 12.27 -7.47
C LEU A 314 6.57 13.16 -8.72
N ASN A 315 7.48 12.81 -9.63
CA ASN A 315 7.82 13.63 -10.78
C ASN A 315 7.83 12.88 -12.12
N LYS A 316 7.38 11.61 -12.10
CA LYS A 316 7.37 10.79 -13.32
C LYS A 316 6.16 9.86 -13.34
N ASN A 317 5.38 9.92 -14.42
CA ASN A 317 4.31 8.99 -14.71
C ASN A 317 4.84 7.65 -15.24
N PRO A 318 4.09 6.53 -15.05
CA PRO A 318 4.42 5.28 -15.70
C PRO A 318 4.29 5.42 -17.22
N VAL A 319 5.23 4.79 -17.94
CA VAL A 319 5.22 4.68 -19.41
C VAL A 319 4.29 3.55 -19.85
N ASN A 320 4.28 2.45 -19.10
CA ASN A 320 3.38 1.32 -19.33
C ASN A 320 2.74 0.91 -18.00
N TYR A 321 1.42 1.10 -17.89
CA TYR A 321 0.69 0.82 -16.66
C TYR A 321 0.79 -0.65 -16.24
N PHE A 322 0.68 -1.60 -17.18
CA PHE A 322 0.75 -3.02 -16.86
C PHE A 322 2.13 -3.40 -16.30
N GLN A 323 3.20 -3.01 -16.99
CA GLN A 323 4.57 -3.38 -16.61
C GLN A 323 5.03 -2.69 -15.32
N GLU A 324 4.60 -1.46 -15.07
CA GLU A 324 5.15 -0.61 -14.01
C GLU A 324 4.24 -0.41 -12.81
N VAL A 325 2.90 -0.62 -12.98
CA VAL A 325 1.93 -0.43 -11.90
C VAL A 325 1.16 -1.71 -11.61
N GLU A 326 0.64 -2.40 -12.64
CA GLU A 326 -0.05 -3.67 -12.43
C GLU A 326 0.92 -4.75 -11.95
N SER A 327 2.11 -4.83 -12.53
CA SER A 327 3.13 -5.82 -12.21
C SER A 327 4.00 -5.49 -10.99
N ILE A 328 3.81 -4.31 -10.36
CA ILE A 328 4.58 -3.99 -9.16
C ILE A 328 4.18 -4.89 -7.99
N ALA A 329 5.18 -5.46 -7.32
CA ALA A 329 5.05 -6.30 -6.13
C ALA A 329 5.65 -5.57 -4.93
N MET A 330 4.81 -5.18 -3.97
CA MET A 330 5.23 -4.54 -2.73
C MET A 330 4.93 -5.46 -1.55
N SER A 331 5.80 -5.46 -0.55
CA SER A 331 5.64 -6.29 0.66
C SER A 331 6.24 -5.59 1.87
N PRO A 332 5.56 -5.59 3.04
CA PRO A 332 6.17 -5.13 4.29
C PRO A 332 7.34 -6.02 4.74
N GLY A 333 7.57 -7.15 4.07
CA GLY A 333 8.74 -8.01 4.26
C GLY A 333 9.95 -7.62 3.40
N ASN A 334 9.83 -6.66 2.47
CA ASN A 334 10.98 -6.06 1.81
C ASN A 334 11.63 -5.05 2.75
N LEU A 335 12.67 -5.50 3.44
CA LEU A 335 13.36 -4.75 4.49
C LEU A 335 14.85 -4.64 4.16
N ILE A 336 15.47 -3.60 4.70
CA ILE A 336 16.92 -3.38 4.59
C ILE A 336 17.56 -3.40 5.99
N PRO A 337 18.88 -3.63 6.11
CA PRO A 337 19.56 -3.60 7.40
C PRO A 337 19.23 -2.34 8.22
N GLY A 338 18.94 -2.54 9.49
CA GLY A 338 18.52 -1.46 10.39
C GLY A 338 17.01 -1.25 10.48
N ILE A 339 16.21 -2.02 9.73
CA ILE A 339 14.75 -2.05 9.82
C ILE A 339 14.29 -3.49 9.93
N GLU A 340 13.52 -3.80 10.98
CA GLU A 340 13.02 -5.14 11.26
C GLU A 340 11.52 -5.12 11.55
N PRO A 341 10.81 -6.24 11.35
CA PRO A 341 9.41 -6.36 11.74
C PRO A 341 9.28 -6.35 13.27
N SER A 342 8.20 -5.78 13.76
CA SER A 342 7.85 -5.84 15.17
C SER A 342 6.98 -7.07 15.48
N GLU A 343 6.63 -7.24 16.76
CA GLU A 343 5.75 -8.26 17.29
C GLU A 343 4.24 -7.96 17.06
N ASP A 344 3.91 -7.00 16.22
CA ASP A 344 2.53 -6.73 15.80
C ASP A 344 1.96 -7.96 15.09
N LYS A 345 0.90 -8.54 15.66
CA LYS A 345 0.29 -9.80 15.17
C LYS A 345 -0.26 -9.68 13.74
N LEU A 346 -0.76 -8.52 13.37
CA LEU A 346 -1.25 -8.30 12.02
C LEU A 346 -0.07 -8.15 11.05
N LEU A 347 1.00 -7.42 11.42
CA LEU A 347 2.21 -7.30 10.61
C LEU A 347 2.84 -8.66 10.35
N GLN A 348 2.94 -9.54 11.36
CA GLN A 348 3.54 -10.87 11.21
C GLN A 348 2.83 -11.71 10.14
N GLY A 349 1.50 -11.70 10.10
CA GLY A 349 0.75 -12.37 9.03
C GLY A 349 0.97 -11.74 7.65
N ARG A 350 1.16 -10.43 7.58
CA ARG A 350 1.44 -9.69 6.35
C ARG A 350 2.80 -10.04 5.73
N LEU A 351 3.80 -10.43 6.56
CA LEU A 351 5.12 -10.84 6.07
C LEU A 351 5.05 -12.07 5.15
N PHE A 352 4.12 -12.99 5.42
CA PHE A 352 3.85 -14.13 4.56
C PHE A 352 2.93 -13.77 3.37
N SER A 353 1.77 -13.16 3.65
CA SER A 353 0.67 -13.02 2.69
C SER A 353 1.06 -12.25 1.44
N TYR A 354 1.90 -11.21 1.55
CA TYR A 354 2.28 -10.39 0.40
C TYR A 354 3.18 -11.13 -0.58
N PHE A 355 4.14 -11.90 -0.09
CA PHE A 355 5.00 -12.71 -0.96
C PHE A 355 4.22 -13.86 -1.61
N ASP A 356 3.31 -14.48 -0.88
CA ASP A 356 2.48 -15.56 -1.39
C ASP A 356 1.55 -15.09 -2.52
N THR A 357 0.78 -14.04 -2.26
CA THR A 357 -0.13 -13.48 -3.28
C THR A 357 0.59 -12.97 -4.53
N GLN A 358 1.83 -12.45 -4.41
CA GLN A 358 2.63 -12.03 -5.56
C GLN A 358 3.09 -13.21 -6.41
N ARG A 359 3.47 -14.34 -5.79
CA ARG A 359 3.79 -15.57 -6.52
C ARG A 359 2.59 -16.09 -7.29
N HIS A 360 1.40 -16.09 -6.68
CA HIS A 360 0.15 -16.47 -7.35
C HIS A 360 -0.19 -15.54 -8.51
N ARG A 361 -0.09 -14.22 -8.32
CA ARG A 361 -0.56 -13.21 -9.28
C ARG A 361 0.40 -13.00 -10.44
N LEU A 362 1.71 -12.96 -10.17
CA LEU A 362 2.77 -12.57 -11.12
C LEU A 362 3.68 -13.75 -11.53
N GLY A 363 3.64 -14.85 -10.78
CA GLY A 363 4.54 -15.97 -10.97
C GLY A 363 5.71 -15.99 -9.97
N ALA A 364 6.36 -17.16 -9.87
CA ALA A 364 7.48 -17.36 -8.94
C ALA A 364 8.67 -16.44 -9.25
N ASN A 365 8.81 -16.01 -10.50
CA ASN A 365 9.86 -15.09 -10.97
C ASN A 365 9.48 -13.59 -10.84
N ASN A 366 8.49 -13.24 -10.03
CA ASN A 366 8.02 -11.85 -9.90
C ASN A 366 9.13 -10.85 -9.52
N GLN A 367 10.17 -11.29 -8.85
CA GLN A 367 11.33 -10.46 -8.52
C GLN A 367 12.25 -10.15 -9.71
N GLN A 368 12.12 -10.88 -10.83
CA GLN A 368 12.83 -10.61 -12.08
C GLN A 368 12.10 -9.57 -12.95
N ILE A 369 10.86 -9.23 -12.65
CA ILE A 369 10.12 -8.16 -13.34
C ILE A 369 10.79 -6.82 -13.03
N LYS A 370 11.13 -6.06 -14.06
CA LYS A 370 11.98 -4.86 -13.99
C LYS A 370 11.61 -3.90 -12.85
N VAL A 371 10.33 -3.62 -12.64
CA VAL A 371 9.86 -2.70 -11.59
C VAL A 371 10.04 -3.27 -10.17
N ASN A 372 10.25 -4.58 -10.05
CA ASN A 372 10.46 -5.27 -8.77
C ASN A 372 11.94 -5.55 -8.47
N GLN A 373 12.80 -5.42 -9.49
CA GLN A 373 14.23 -5.65 -9.32
C GLN A 373 14.85 -4.58 -8.41
N PRO A 374 15.71 -4.95 -7.46
CA PRO A 374 16.53 -3.99 -6.75
C PRO A 374 17.58 -3.39 -7.69
N LYS A 375 17.98 -2.14 -7.45
CA LYS A 375 19.13 -1.52 -8.13
C LYS A 375 20.45 -2.10 -7.65
N LYS A 376 20.47 -2.68 -6.46
CA LYS A 376 21.60 -3.41 -5.90
C LYS A 376 21.65 -4.79 -6.54
N GLU A 377 22.85 -5.21 -6.90
CA GLU A 377 23.11 -6.58 -7.39
C GLU A 377 22.63 -7.61 -6.36
N VAL A 378 21.90 -8.63 -6.83
CA VAL A 378 21.44 -9.75 -6.00
C VAL A 378 22.47 -10.87 -6.08
N VAL A 379 22.99 -11.26 -4.92
CA VAL A 379 24.03 -12.28 -4.79
C VAL A 379 23.57 -13.32 -3.78
N ASN A 380 23.22 -14.52 -4.24
CA ASN A 380 22.80 -15.65 -3.41
C ASN A 380 23.00 -16.97 -4.16
N TYR A 381 22.73 -18.09 -3.51
CA TYR A 381 22.85 -19.44 -4.08
C TYR A 381 21.61 -19.94 -4.84
N ASN A 382 20.61 -19.10 -5.08
CA ASN A 382 19.36 -19.49 -5.75
C ASN A 382 19.57 -19.52 -7.27
N SER A 383 20.26 -20.55 -7.78
CA SER A 383 20.62 -20.69 -9.19
C SER A 383 19.79 -21.75 -9.95
N ASP A 384 19.12 -22.67 -9.23
CA ASP A 384 18.48 -23.86 -9.80
C ASP A 384 16.98 -23.70 -10.06
N SER A 385 16.47 -22.47 -10.13
CA SER A 385 15.04 -22.21 -10.28
C SER A 385 14.79 -20.95 -11.10
N TYR A 386 13.72 -20.95 -11.88
CA TYR A 386 13.28 -19.74 -12.56
C TYR A 386 12.82 -18.62 -11.60
N SER A 387 12.64 -18.92 -10.31
CA SER A 387 12.43 -17.91 -9.27
C SER A 387 13.73 -17.26 -8.77
N SER A 388 14.89 -17.68 -9.28
CA SER A 388 16.18 -17.06 -8.96
C SER A 388 16.20 -15.60 -9.40
N ALA A 389 16.58 -14.71 -8.48
CA ALA A 389 16.82 -13.29 -8.78
C ALA A 389 18.31 -12.96 -8.84
N SER A 390 19.19 -13.94 -8.57
CA SER A 390 20.64 -13.74 -8.61
C SER A 390 21.11 -13.50 -10.03
N ASN A 391 21.91 -12.45 -10.21
CA ASN A 391 22.55 -12.09 -11.47
C ASN A 391 24.07 -12.11 -11.36
N SER A 392 24.60 -12.62 -10.25
CA SER A 392 26.03 -12.66 -9.96
C SER A 392 26.72 -13.78 -10.71
N LYS A 393 27.91 -13.51 -11.21
CA LYS A 393 28.85 -14.51 -11.67
C LYS A 393 29.62 -15.04 -10.47
N PHE A 394 29.34 -16.27 -10.06
CA PHE A 394 30.09 -16.91 -8.99
C PHE A 394 31.49 -17.29 -9.43
N PRO A 395 32.49 -17.12 -8.55
CA PRO A 395 33.86 -17.63 -8.84
C PRO A 395 33.92 -19.13 -9.08
N ASN A 396 32.99 -19.88 -8.51
CA ASN A 396 32.83 -21.31 -8.72
C ASN A 396 31.32 -21.61 -8.84
N ALA A 397 30.86 -21.76 -10.09
CA ALA A 397 29.45 -22.00 -10.40
C ALA A 397 28.91 -23.35 -9.89
N ASP A 398 29.80 -24.30 -9.58
CA ASP A 398 29.46 -25.61 -9.00
C ASP A 398 29.06 -25.53 -7.51
N ILE A 399 29.25 -24.38 -6.88
CA ILE A 399 28.91 -24.16 -5.45
C ILE A 399 27.62 -23.40 -5.34
N ASN A 400 26.54 -24.11 -5.10
CA ASN A 400 25.20 -23.55 -4.77
C ASN A 400 24.77 -23.84 -3.32
N TYR A 401 25.74 -24.11 -2.43
CA TYR A 401 25.52 -24.52 -1.04
C TYR A 401 26.56 -23.89 -0.10
N GLN A 402 26.21 -23.83 1.19
CA GLN A 402 27.06 -23.40 2.29
C GLN A 402 26.73 -24.24 3.55
N PRO A 403 27.71 -24.65 4.38
CA PRO A 403 29.13 -24.31 4.29
C PRO A 403 29.88 -25.06 3.18
N SER A 404 30.96 -24.45 2.68
CA SER A 404 31.86 -25.07 1.67
C SER A 404 33.31 -24.76 2.00
N THR A 405 34.21 -25.71 1.71
CA THR A 405 35.67 -25.52 1.79
C THR A 405 36.23 -24.83 0.55
N LYS A 406 35.45 -24.73 -0.53
CA LYS A 406 35.75 -23.96 -1.73
C LYS A 406 35.37 -22.49 -1.54
N VAL A 407 35.66 -21.67 -2.54
CA VAL A 407 35.20 -20.25 -2.50
C VAL A 407 33.70 -20.20 -2.42
N ALA A 408 33.20 -19.57 -1.34
CA ALA A 408 31.78 -19.40 -1.03
C ALA A 408 31.44 -17.92 -0.86
N LEU A 409 30.15 -17.58 -0.93
CA LEU A 409 29.65 -16.28 -0.54
C LEU A 409 29.91 -16.10 0.96
N LYS A 410 30.18 -14.85 1.38
CA LYS A 410 30.42 -14.52 2.78
C LYS A 410 29.26 -13.74 3.36
N GLU A 411 28.81 -14.13 4.54
CA GLU A 411 27.94 -13.30 5.35
C GLU A 411 28.74 -12.16 5.99
N ASN A 412 28.02 -11.10 6.36
CA ASN A 412 28.57 -10.01 7.17
C ASN A 412 27.83 -9.96 8.50
N SER A 413 28.53 -10.25 9.59
CA SER A 413 27.96 -10.31 10.94
C SER A 413 27.38 -8.98 11.43
N SER A 414 27.79 -7.82 10.86
CA SER A 414 27.19 -6.53 11.18
C SER A 414 25.69 -6.43 10.77
N TYR A 415 25.23 -7.34 9.91
CA TYR A 415 23.82 -7.41 9.47
C TYR A 415 22.99 -8.47 10.19
N LYS A 416 23.49 -9.06 11.28
CA LYS A 416 22.65 -9.92 12.13
C LYS A 416 21.42 -9.17 12.60
N LEU A 417 20.30 -9.90 12.68
CA LEU A 417 19.06 -9.36 13.22
C LEU A 417 19.19 -9.12 14.73
N SER A 418 18.40 -8.19 15.25
CA SER A 418 18.37 -7.86 16.67
C SER A 418 17.87 -9.05 17.51
N GLU A 419 18.38 -9.16 18.73
CA GLU A 419 17.87 -10.12 19.69
C GLU A 419 16.64 -9.57 20.42
N THR A 420 15.61 -10.38 20.56
CA THR A 420 14.46 -10.07 21.41
C THR A 420 14.54 -10.93 22.67
N LYS A 421 14.88 -10.32 23.81
CA LYS A 421 14.86 -11.00 25.11
C LYS A 421 13.42 -11.16 25.59
N LEU A 422 13.01 -12.38 25.79
CA LEU A 422 11.67 -12.73 26.27
C LEU A 422 11.80 -13.43 27.62
N ASN A 423 11.27 -12.81 28.68
CA ASN A 423 11.25 -13.38 30.03
C ASN A 423 9.88 -13.97 30.34
N ASN A 424 9.83 -15.10 31.05
CA ASN A 424 8.59 -15.76 31.52
C ASN A 424 7.56 -16.02 30.40
N ILE A 425 8.01 -16.55 29.27
CA ILE A 425 7.16 -16.78 28.10
C ILE A 425 6.27 -17.98 28.29
N LYS A 426 5.00 -17.80 27.93
CA LYS A 426 4.04 -18.87 27.74
C LYS A 426 3.47 -18.80 26.33
N ILE A 427 3.66 -19.88 25.54
CA ILE A 427 2.99 -20.01 24.25
C ILE A 427 1.49 -20.15 24.49
N THR A 428 0.68 -19.28 23.87
CA THR A 428 -0.74 -19.22 24.13
C THR A 428 -1.52 -18.56 23.01
N GLN A 429 -2.76 -19.00 22.81
CA GLN A 429 -3.75 -18.33 21.98
C GLN A 429 -4.55 -17.34 22.84
N LYS A 430 -4.09 -16.09 22.91
CA LYS A 430 -4.77 -15.04 23.68
C LYS A 430 -4.90 -13.76 22.86
N LYS A 431 -6.04 -13.08 23.04
CA LYS A 431 -6.16 -11.70 22.59
C LYS A 431 -5.28 -10.77 23.44
N ILE A 432 -4.91 -9.64 22.89
CA ILE A 432 -4.20 -8.57 23.62
C ILE A 432 -5.11 -8.09 24.75
N SER A 433 -4.61 -8.15 25.99
CA SER A 433 -5.39 -7.78 27.18
C SER A 433 -5.44 -6.29 27.44
N LYS A 434 -4.31 -5.59 27.20
CA LYS A 434 -4.20 -4.13 27.35
C LYS A 434 -4.75 -3.43 26.13
N THR A 435 -6.09 -3.31 26.06
CA THR A 435 -6.78 -2.67 24.94
C THR A 435 -8.07 -2.03 25.42
N ASN A 436 -8.22 -0.75 25.11
CA ASN A 436 -9.49 -0.04 25.20
C ASN A 436 -9.96 0.26 23.77
N ASP A 437 -11.00 -0.44 23.32
CA ASP A 437 -11.49 -0.36 21.95
C ASP A 437 -12.30 0.91 21.68
N PHE A 438 -12.64 1.68 22.72
CA PHE A 438 -13.55 2.82 22.63
C PHE A 438 -12.92 4.17 22.96
N ALA A 439 -11.77 4.22 23.64
CA ALA A 439 -11.15 5.48 24.02
C ALA A 439 -10.69 6.31 22.81
N GLN A 440 -9.92 5.71 21.91
CA GLN A 440 -9.38 6.42 20.72
C GLN A 440 -10.48 6.82 19.71
N PRO A 441 -11.47 5.97 19.34
CA PRO A 441 -12.57 6.44 18.50
C PRO A 441 -13.38 7.58 19.14
N GLY A 442 -13.57 7.58 20.47
CA GLY A 442 -14.20 8.67 21.19
C GLY A 442 -13.37 9.96 21.13
N SER A 443 -12.07 9.89 21.36
CA SER A 443 -11.17 11.05 21.21
C SER A 443 -11.19 11.60 19.79
N PHE A 444 -11.16 10.72 18.79
CA PHE A 444 -11.27 11.14 17.40
C PHE A 444 -12.62 11.80 17.10
N TYR A 445 -13.74 11.24 17.55
CA TYR A 445 -15.06 11.83 17.37
C TYR A 445 -15.15 13.23 17.98
N ARG A 446 -14.62 13.43 19.18
CA ARG A 446 -14.62 14.75 19.85
C ARG A 446 -13.77 15.79 19.12
N SER A 447 -12.72 15.37 18.40
CA SER A 447 -11.87 16.28 17.61
C SER A 447 -12.53 16.75 16.30
N LEU A 448 -13.62 16.11 15.86
CA LEU A 448 -14.32 16.46 14.62
C LEU A 448 -15.09 17.78 14.76
N SER A 449 -15.17 18.52 13.66
CA SER A 449 -16.09 19.66 13.53
C SER A 449 -17.55 19.16 13.57
N GLU A 450 -18.51 20.04 13.87
CA GLU A 450 -19.93 19.67 13.85
C GLU A 450 -20.42 19.25 12.44
N LYS A 451 -19.84 19.81 11.38
CA LYS A 451 -20.08 19.37 10.00
C LYS A 451 -19.62 17.93 9.81
N ASP A 452 -18.40 17.60 10.23
CA ASP A 452 -17.84 16.25 10.05
C ASP A 452 -18.58 15.21 10.91
N LYS A 453 -19.00 15.58 12.15
CA LYS A 453 -19.88 14.74 12.96
C LYS A 453 -21.20 14.47 12.24
N THR A 454 -21.82 15.50 11.67
CA THR A 454 -23.07 15.37 10.93
C THR A 454 -22.91 14.45 9.70
N ASN A 455 -21.83 14.61 8.94
CA ASN A 455 -21.50 13.73 7.81
C ASN A 455 -21.28 12.29 8.27
N LEU A 456 -20.51 12.07 9.33
CA LEU A 456 -20.29 10.75 9.93
C LEU A 456 -21.62 10.06 10.31
N ILE A 457 -22.51 10.76 11.01
CA ILE A 457 -23.82 10.23 11.40
C ILE A 457 -24.66 9.87 10.17
N ARG A 458 -24.72 10.77 9.18
CA ARG A 458 -25.45 10.55 7.91
C ARG A 458 -24.91 9.32 7.18
N ASN A 459 -23.60 9.21 7.05
CA ASN A 459 -22.96 8.11 6.34
C ASN A 459 -23.19 6.77 7.03
N LEU A 460 -23.01 6.71 8.37
CA LEU A 460 -23.31 5.50 9.15
C LEU A 460 -24.80 5.11 9.08
N LYS A 461 -25.70 6.08 9.17
CA LYS A 461 -27.15 5.83 9.02
C LYS A 461 -27.44 5.19 7.65
N GLY A 462 -26.78 5.65 6.59
CA GLY A 462 -27.00 5.17 5.22
C GLY A 462 -26.79 3.65 5.09
N ASP A 463 -25.76 3.11 5.70
CA ASP A 463 -25.41 1.70 5.62
C ASP A 463 -26.00 0.88 6.79
N LEU A 464 -25.82 1.34 8.04
CA LEU A 464 -26.31 0.63 9.22
C LEU A 464 -27.85 0.55 9.23
N GLY A 465 -28.53 1.55 8.67
CA GLY A 465 -29.98 1.58 8.53
C GLY A 465 -30.53 0.52 7.55
N GLN A 466 -29.69 -0.01 6.66
CA GLN A 466 -30.07 -1.10 5.73
C GLN A 466 -29.98 -2.48 6.40
N VAL A 467 -29.38 -2.59 7.57
CA VAL A 467 -29.20 -3.87 8.28
C VAL A 467 -30.54 -4.35 8.84
N LYS A 468 -31.00 -5.50 8.39
CA LYS A 468 -32.30 -6.05 8.78
C LYS A 468 -32.35 -6.51 10.23
N ASN A 469 -31.23 -7.00 10.76
CA ASN A 469 -31.16 -7.47 12.13
C ASN A 469 -30.97 -6.31 13.11
N ILE A 470 -32.02 -5.96 13.81
CA ILE A 470 -32.07 -4.88 14.81
C ILE A 470 -31.03 -5.09 15.92
N HIS A 471 -30.73 -6.34 16.30
CA HIS A 471 -29.72 -6.61 17.33
C HIS A 471 -28.33 -6.16 16.90
N ILE A 472 -27.97 -6.30 15.62
CA ILE A 472 -26.71 -5.80 15.05
C ILE A 472 -26.70 -4.28 15.14
N GLN A 473 -27.76 -3.60 14.72
CA GLN A 473 -27.85 -2.13 14.80
C GLN A 473 -27.65 -1.64 16.24
N LYS A 474 -28.39 -2.22 17.20
CA LYS A 474 -28.29 -1.86 18.63
C LYS A 474 -26.90 -2.10 19.22
N LYS A 475 -26.25 -3.21 18.83
CA LYS A 475 -24.89 -3.53 19.27
C LYS A 475 -23.87 -2.53 18.74
N MET A 476 -23.96 -2.14 17.47
CA MET A 476 -23.10 -1.11 16.89
C MET A 476 -23.32 0.25 17.54
N ILE A 477 -24.57 0.65 17.79
CA ILE A 477 -24.90 1.86 18.53
C ILE A 477 -24.24 1.85 19.91
N THR A 478 -24.26 0.71 20.61
CA THR A 478 -23.60 0.54 21.91
C THR A 478 -22.10 0.80 21.83
N TYR A 479 -21.41 0.35 20.77
CA TYR A 479 -19.99 0.61 20.58
C TYR A 479 -19.71 2.10 20.37
N PHE A 480 -20.51 2.79 19.57
CA PHE A 480 -20.39 4.23 19.39
C PHE A 480 -20.70 5.00 20.68
N TYR A 481 -21.70 4.58 21.46
CA TYR A 481 -22.03 5.16 22.75
C TYR A 481 -20.94 4.98 23.79
N ARG A 482 -20.28 3.79 23.81
CA ARG A 482 -19.12 3.54 24.68
C ARG A 482 -17.90 4.37 24.26
N SER A 483 -17.79 4.72 23.00
CA SER A 483 -16.76 5.62 22.48
C SER A 483 -17.02 7.06 22.91
N ASP A 484 -18.23 7.54 22.68
CA ASP A 484 -18.70 8.84 23.11
C ASP A 484 -20.24 8.86 23.20
N ARG A 485 -20.77 9.42 24.29
CA ARG A 485 -22.21 9.43 24.54
C ARG A 485 -22.99 10.17 23.45
N ASP A 486 -22.52 11.36 23.02
CA ASP A 486 -23.15 12.14 21.96
C ASP A 486 -23.14 11.35 20.64
N PHE A 487 -22.04 10.71 20.29
CA PHE A 487 -21.90 9.88 19.08
C PHE A 487 -22.98 8.78 19.05
N GLY A 488 -23.05 7.97 20.11
CA GLY A 488 -24.03 6.89 20.19
C GLY A 488 -25.47 7.40 20.16
N MET A 489 -25.79 8.50 20.88
CA MET A 489 -27.12 9.07 20.90
C MET A 489 -27.56 9.67 19.56
N ARG A 490 -26.64 10.32 18.82
CA ARG A 490 -26.95 10.82 17.47
C ARG A 490 -27.26 9.70 16.49
N ILE A 491 -26.47 8.61 16.51
CA ILE A 491 -26.75 7.42 15.66
C ILE A 491 -28.05 6.75 16.08
N ALA A 492 -28.29 6.56 17.38
CA ALA A 492 -29.55 5.98 17.88
C ALA A 492 -30.76 6.79 17.39
N LYS A 493 -30.74 8.09 17.57
CA LYS A 493 -31.81 9.01 17.11
C LYS A 493 -32.01 8.92 15.59
N ALA A 494 -30.91 8.88 14.82
CA ALA A 494 -30.95 8.80 13.36
C ALA A 494 -31.57 7.48 12.85
N LEU A 495 -31.47 6.39 13.64
CA LEU A 495 -32.05 5.08 13.34
C LEU A 495 -33.39 4.81 14.04
N GLY A 496 -33.92 5.79 14.81
CA GLY A 496 -35.20 5.66 15.47
C GLY A 496 -35.19 4.91 16.81
N PHE A 497 -33.99 4.78 17.46
CA PHE A 497 -33.84 4.11 18.74
C PHE A 497 -33.72 5.13 19.91
N SER A 498 -34.30 4.76 21.04
CA SER A 498 -34.07 5.40 22.32
C SER A 498 -32.87 4.81 23.06
N GLN A 499 -32.35 5.48 24.07
CA GLN A 499 -31.23 4.96 24.87
C GLN A 499 -31.56 3.58 25.53
N LYS A 500 -32.81 3.37 25.95
CA LYS A 500 -33.25 2.10 26.55
C LYS A 500 -33.11 0.91 25.58
N ASP A 501 -33.24 1.13 24.28
CA ASP A 501 -33.26 0.10 23.29
C ASP A 501 -31.90 -0.61 23.07
N PHE A 502 -30.78 0.06 23.42
CA PHE A 502 -29.44 -0.49 23.15
C PHE A 502 -28.57 -0.67 24.42
N MET A 503 -28.89 -0.03 25.54
CA MET A 503 -28.05 -0.13 26.75
C MET A 503 -27.90 -1.56 27.31
N GLN A 504 -28.84 -2.45 27.03
CA GLN A 504 -28.75 -3.85 27.44
C GLN A 504 -27.62 -4.64 26.74
N PHE A 505 -27.10 -4.17 25.61
CA PHE A 505 -26.01 -4.79 24.84
C PHE A 505 -24.61 -4.35 25.32
N GLY A 506 -24.55 -3.46 26.29
CA GLY A 506 -23.29 -2.88 26.81
C GLY A 506 -22.65 -3.61 27.99
N LYS A 507 -23.22 -4.74 28.42
CA LYS A 507 -22.69 -5.56 29.53
C LYS A 507 -21.71 -6.63 29.04
#